data_099f369d6a119997b6d83fa9840c6cb4
#
_entry.id   099f369d6a119997b6d83fa9840c6cb4
#
_cell.length_a   1.000
_cell.length_b   1.000
_cell.length_c   1.000
_cell.angle_alpha   90.00
_cell.angle_beta   90.00
_cell.angle_gamma   90.00
#
_symmetry.space_group_name_H-M   'P 1'
#
loop_
_entity.id
_entity.type
_entity.pdbx_description
1 polymer ?
#
loop_
_entity_poly.entity_id
_entity_poly.type
_entity_poly.pdbx_seq_one_letter_code
_entity_poly.pdbx_strand_id
1 'polypeptide(L)'
;MISKKFISLALCLSIIPISSIINLAQGKKGIDMKAEENIKLKPLDIQYYKLSNGLRVVLNPDNSVPVVSVAVYYDVGSRNEKPGRTGFAHLFEHMMFQGSENVKKGEYFIYISKAGGTMNGTTSSERTNYFETLPAKWLPLALWLESDRMRSLAVTQENLDNQRETVKEEKRLRYDNQPYGQVIDIINSMIYKNFANAHSTIGSMDDLNAATLDDVKEFFRIYYAPNNAVLVVSGAFDISEAKRLIEKYFSSIPSQPNPPAIDVSEPPEVAVKAKTYEDKLAPLPAFIDGWKIPARNTREFKALELAGKLLYDGESSRLYQKLVKGDESVIQIIGLTDERRGPSAILIGAIPKPGKDVKQIRQKIYDEIKQLATEGPKAEEMKKLHNQLINAEIRLRQSSLLRALRLGEFTLYDGDPSLANKELQDLLTITPDEIREAVSKYLNTENRAQLDVVPGKPK
;
A
#
# COMPACT_ATOMS: atom_id res chain seq x y z
N MET A 1 31.37 9.57 -34.86
CA MET A 1 31.13 10.04 -33.47
C MET A 1 29.62 9.96 -33.20
N ILE A 2 29.13 8.83 -32.70
CA ILE A 2 27.70 8.61 -32.43
C ILE A 2 27.53 8.62 -30.93
N SER A 3 26.84 9.65 -30.42
CA SER A 3 26.50 9.86 -29.06
C SER A 3 25.56 8.76 -28.57
N LYS A 4 26.02 7.92 -27.66
CA LYS A 4 25.17 6.95 -26.92
C LYS A 4 24.34 7.69 -25.90
N LYS A 5 23.09 8.04 -26.21
CA LYS A 5 22.10 8.41 -25.23
C LYS A 5 21.66 7.13 -24.51
N PHE A 6 22.05 6.98 -23.27
CA PHE A 6 21.49 6.01 -22.35
C PHE A 6 20.04 6.40 -22.05
N ILE A 7 19.10 5.63 -22.58
CA ILE A 7 17.69 5.69 -22.19
C ILE A 7 17.59 4.96 -20.86
N SER A 8 17.53 5.71 -19.78
CA SER A 8 17.15 5.19 -18.47
C SER A 8 15.64 4.93 -18.50
N LEU A 9 15.25 3.68 -18.76
CA LEU A 9 13.87 3.23 -18.64
C LEU A 9 13.58 3.03 -17.16
N ALA A 10 13.20 4.12 -16.50
CA ALA A 10 12.64 4.04 -15.16
C ALA A 10 11.24 3.42 -15.27
N LEU A 11 11.14 2.12 -14.97
CA LEU A 11 9.87 1.42 -14.84
C LEU A 11 9.26 1.82 -13.48
N CYS A 12 8.60 2.96 -13.47
CA CYS A 12 7.85 3.41 -12.31
C CYS A 12 6.44 2.83 -12.40
N LEU A 13 6.19 1.74 -11.69
CA LEU A 13 4.83 1.27 -11.44
C LEU A 13 4.22 2.12 -10.32
N SER A 14 3.06 2.70 -10.64
CA SER A 14 2.16 3.40 -9.74
C SER A 14 1.95 2.61 -8.45
N ILE A 15 1.86 3.33 -7.34
CA ILE A 15 1.17 2.88 -6.14
C ILE A 15 -0.29 2.64 -6.55
N ILE A 16 -0.58 1.43 -7.04
CA ILE A 16 -1.94 0.94 -7.18
C ILE A 16 -2.20 0.28 -5.84
N PRO A 17 -3.12 0.77 -5.02
CA PRO A 17 -3.59 -0.04 -3.90
C PRO A 17 -4.01 -1.39 -4.49
N ILE A 18 -3.73 -2.47 -3.77
CA ILE A 18 -4.04 -3.86 -4.21
C ILE A 18 -5.51 -4.01 -4.64
N SER A 19 -6.39 -3.10 -4.24
CA SER A 19 -7.78 -2.98 -4.68
C SER A 19 -8.00 -2.59 -6.15
N SER A 20 -7.00 -2.04 -6.86
CA SER A 20 -7.20 -1.48 -8.22
C SER A 20 -6.80 -2.40 -9.39
N ILE A 21 -6.29 -3.60 -9.17
CA ILE A 21 -5.83 -4.53 -10.24
C ILE A 21 -6.96 -5.43 -10.80
N ILE A 22 -8.23 -5.21 -10.41
CA ILE A 22 -9.32 -6.13 -10.76
C ILE A 22 -10.30 -5.52 -11.77
N ASN A 23 -9.83 -5.10 -12.93
CA ASN A 23 -10.77 -4.80 -14.03
C ASN A 23 -10.20 -5.15 -15.40
N LEU A 24 -10.23 -6.43 -15.76
CA LEU A 24 -10.21 -6.88 -17.17
C LEU A 24 -10.62 -8.36 -17.27
N ALA A 25 -11.89 -8.59 -17.51
CA ALA A 25 -12.49 -9.62 -18.35
C ALA A 25 -13.93 -9.89 -17.93
N GLN A 26 -14.90 -9.27 -18.59
CA GLN A 26 -16.30 -9.70 -18.54
C GLN A 26 -16.54 -10.80 -19.59
N GLY A 27 -16.67 -12.04 -19.13
CA GLY A 27 -17.29 -13.12 -19.88
C GLY A 27 -18.65 -13.42 -19.28
N LYS A 28 -19.71 -13.04 -19.98
CA LYS A 28 -21.11 -13.38 -19.61
C LYS A 28 -21.32 -14.89 -19.73
N LYS A 29 -21.51 -15.60 -18.62
CA LYS A 29 -22.39 -16.78 -18.50
C LYS A 29 -22.92 -16.80 -17.07
N GLY A 30 -24.25 -16.75 -16.93
CA GLY A 30 -24.91 -16.84 -15.64
C GLY A 30 -24.60 -18.18 -14.96
N ILE A 31 -24.00 -18.10 -13.77
CA ILE A 31 -23.77 -19.25 -12.89
C ILE A 31 -25.00 -19.38 -11.97
N ASP A 32 -25.57 -20.56 -11.94
CA ASP A 32 -26.74 -20.92 -11.14
C ASP A 32 -26.45 -20.73 -9.63
N MET A 33 -27.27 -19.91 -8.93
CA MET A 33 -26.98 -19.29 -7.63
C MET A 33 -27.42 -20.15 -6.43
N LYS A 34 -27.25 -21.47 -6.50
CA LYS A 34 -27.50 -22.38 -5.36
C LYS A 34 -26.27 -22.81 -4.56
N ALA A 35 -25.10 -22.23 -4.82
CA ALA A 35 -23.82 -22.65 -4.22
C ALA A 35 -23.34 -21.72 -3.09
N GLU A 36 -24.22 -21.18 -2.25
CA GLU A 36 -23.82 -20.28 -1.14
C GLU A 36 -23.42 -21.01 0.15
N GLU A 37 -23.52 -22.34 0.21
CA GLU A 37 -23.09 -23.10 1.39
C GLU A 37 -21.70 -23.71 1.18
N ASN A 38 -20.69 -23.14 1.87
CA ASN A 38 -19.38 -23.74 2.15
C ASN A 38 -18.31 -23.72 1.05
N ILE A 39 -17.93 -22.56 0.53
CA ILE A 39 -16.61 -22.47 -0.10
C ILE A 39 -15.55 -22.57 1.00
N LYS A 40 -15.09 -23.80 1.28
CA LYS A 40 -13.94 -24.05 2.15
C LYS A 40 -12.67 -23.92 1.30
N LEU A 41 -12.03 -22.78 1.37
CA LEU A 41 -10.71 -22.63 0.79
C LEU A 41 -9.70 -23.46 1.61
N LYS A 42 -8.87 -24.24 0.91
CA LYS A 42 -7.78 -24.94 1.58
C LYS A 42 -6.87 -23.93 2.26
N PRO A 43 -6.56 -24.06 3.57
CA PRO A 43 -5.63 -23.16 4.23
C PRO A 43 -4.28 -23.10 3.51
N LEU A 44 -3.66 -21.93 3.51
CA LEU A 44 -2.26 -21.78 3.08
C LEU A 44 -1.38 -22.60 4.01
N ASP A 45 -0.46 -23.38 3.44
CA ASP A 45 0.59 -24.03 4.21
C ASP A 45 1.61 -22.97 4.61
N ILE A 46 1.76 -22.72 5.91
CA ILE A 46 2.60 -21.66 6.45
C ILE A 46 3.56 -22.24 7.47
N GLN A 47 4.85 -22.10 7.18
CA GLN A 47 5.90 -22.36 8.16
C GLN A 47 6.51 -21.02 8.58
N TYR A 48 6.51 -20.76 9.87
CA TYR A 48 7.07 -19.54 10.45
C TYR A 48 8.15 -19.86 11.47
N TYR A 49 9.31 -19.24 11.35
CA TYR A 49 10.41 -19.35 12.29
C TYR A 49 11.26 -18.08 12.31
N LYS A 50 12.21 -18.03 13.25
CA LYS A 50 13.10 -16.88 13.41
C LYS A 50 14.55 -17.37 13.42
N LEU A 51 15.44 -16.72 12.67
CA LEU A 51 16.88 -16.96 12.72
C LEU A 51 17.47 -16.37 14.01
N SER A 52 18.67 -16.84 14.37
CA SER A 52 19.40 -16.37 15.56
C SER A 52 19.67 -14.84 15.56
N ASN A 53 19.84 -14.26 14.37
CA ASN A 53 20.01 -12.81 14.19
C ASN A 53 18.71 -12.01 14.20
N GLY A 54 17.58 -12.66 14.45
CA GLY A 54 16.29 -11.99 14.58
C GLY A 54 15.45 -11.91 13.30
N LEU A 55 15.96 -12.32 12.13
CA LEU A 55 15.18 -12.35 10.90
C LEU A 55 13.98 -13.29 11.04
N ARG A 56 12.78 -12.77 10.83
CA ARG A 56 11.54 -13.53 10.78
C ARG A 56 11.38 -14.13 9.38
N VAL A 57 11.12 -15.43 9.29
CA VAL A 57 11.03 -16.14 8.02
C VAL A 57 9.68 -16.83 7.91
N VAL A 58 9.02 -16.63 6.77
CA VAL A 58 7.76 -17.29 6.41
C VAL A 58 7.96 -18.08 5.12
N LEU A 59 7.64 -19.36 5.15
CA LEU A 59 7.65 -20.24 3.99
C LEU A 59 6.23 -20.67 3.67
N ASN A 60 5.82 -20.51 2.41
CA ASN A 60 4.53 -20.94 1.88
C ASN A 60 4.75 -21.77 0.61
N PRO A 61 5.01 -23.08 0.75
CA PRO A 61 5.24 -23.98 -0.39
C PRO A 61 3.96 -24.22 -1.17
N ASP A 62 4.03 -24.08 -2.49
CA ASP A 62 2.97 -24.39 -3.44
C ASP A 62 3.58 -24.75 -4.79
N ASN A 63 3.65 -26.05 -5.08
CA ASN A 63 4.27 -26.60 -6.29
C ASN A 63 3.30 -26.70 -7.48
N SER A 64 2.14 -26.02 -7.44
CA SER A 64 1.14 -26.06 -8.52
C SER A 64 1.64 -25.44 -9.83
N VAL A 65 2.53 -24.45 -9.74
CA VAL A 65 3.22 -23.82 -10.87
C VAL A 65 4.71 -23.62 -10.55
N PRO A 66 5.64 -23.77 -11.53
CA PRO A 66 7.08 -23.75 -11.29
C PRO A 66 7.65 -22.33 -11.13
N VAL A 67 7.03 -21.51 -10.31
CA VAL A 67 7.47 -20.16 -9.97
C VAL A 67 7.62 -19.99 -8.46
N VAL A 68 8.51 -19.11 -8.05
CA VAL A 68 8.71 -18.71 -6.66
C VAL A 68 8.76 -17.20 -6.56
N SER A 69 8.16 -16.68 -5.51
CA SER A 69 8.25 -15.25 -5.12
C SER A 69 8.98 -15.14 -3.80
N VAL A 70 9.93 -14.22 -3.76
CA VAL A 70 10.63 -13.82 -2.53
C VAL A 70 10.25 -12.39 -2.22
N ALA A 71 9.94 -12.09 -0.96
CA ALA A 71 9.65 -10.73 -0.51
C ALA A 71 10.38 -10.46 0.81
N VAL A 72 11.03 -9.30 0.90
CA VAL A 72 11.63 -8.80 2.14
C VAL A 72 10.92 -7.54 2.56
N TYR A 73 10.40 -7.54 3.78
CA TYR A 73 9.73 -6.42 4.42
C TYR A 73 10.60 -5.83 5.52
N TYR A 74 10.77 -4.52 5.51
CA TYR A 74 11.41 -3.78 6.60
C TYR A 74 10.37 -2.94 7.32
N ASP A 75 10.38 -2.98 8.67
CA ASP A 75 9.50 -2.15 9.50
C ASP A 75 10.03 -0.71 9.55
N VAL A 76 9.96 -0.06 8.41
CA VAL A 76 10.34 1.33 8.21
C VAL A 76 9.54 1.92 7.05
N GLY A 77 8.92 3.06 7.29
CA GLY A 77 8.19 3.85 6.31
C GLY A 77 8.32 5.33 6.63
N SER A 78 7.53 6.17 5.98
CA SER A 78 7.64 7.62 6.22
C SER A 78 7.37 8.01 7.68
N ARG A 79 6.53 7.28 8.42
CA ARG A 79 6.29 7.54 9.85
C ARG A 79 7.56 7.53 10.73
N ASN A 80 8.62 6.89 10.28
CA ASN A 80 9.90 6.79 10.97
C ASN A 80 10.81 8.00 10.72
N GLU A 81 10.40 8.90 9.86
CA GLU A 81 11.14 10.08 9.45
C GLU A 81 11.04 11.20 10.50
N LYS A 82 11.98 12.12 10.47
CA LYS A 82 12.03 13.29 11.35
C LYS A 82 11.66 14.55 10.56
N PRO A 83 11.10 15.60 11.21
CA PRO A 83 10.97 16.92 10.59
C PRO A 83 12.30 17.39 10.00
N GLY A 84 12.28 17.89 8.77
CA GLY A 84 13.49 18.28 8.02
C GLY A 84 14.23 17.12 7.34
N ARG A 85 13.68 15.91 7.38
CA ARG A 85 14.22 14.69 6.77
C ARG A 85 13.10 13.80 6.19
N THR A 86 12.12 14.40 5.53
CA THR A 86 11.02 13.67 4.88
C THR A 86 11.44 13.10 3.52
N GLY A 87 10.84 11.99 3.13
CA GLY A 87 11.14 11.29 1.88
C GLY A 87 12.29 10.28 1.98
N PHE A 88 12.87 10.08 3.17
CA PHE A 88 14.00 9.18 3.37
C PHE A 88 13.65 7.71 3.15
N ALA A 89 12.50 7.25 3.62
CA ALA A 89 12.08 5.88 3.41
C ALA A 89 11.91 5.57 1.91
N HIS A 90 11.34 6.49 1.15
CA HIS A 90 11.20 6.36 -0.30
C HIS A 90 12.55 6.49 -1.03
N LEU A 91 13.41 7.42 -0.61
CA LEU A 91 14.78 7.52 -1.15
C LEU A 91 15.54 6.20 -0.94
N PHE A 92 15.34 5.53 0.22
CA PHE A 92 15.94 4.23 0.49
C PHE A 92 15.38 3.12 -0.39
N GLU A 93 14.11 3.14 -0.73
CA GLU A 93 13.57 2.20 -1.72
C GLU A 93 14.40 2.25 -3.01
N HIS A 94 14.73 3.44 -3.51
CA HIS A 94 15.58 3.63 -4.69
C HIS A 94 17.03 3.22 -4.43
N MET A 95 17.59 3.57 -3.28
CA MET A 95 18.98 3.27 -2.92
C MET A 95 19.26 1.77 -2.89
N MET A 96 18.30 0.95 -2.47
CA MET A 96 18.44 -0.51 -2.37
C MET A 96 18.66 -1.22 -3.71
N PHE A 97 18.50 -0.51 -4.83
CA PHE A 97 18.80 -1.01 -6.18
C PHE A 97 20.12 -0.50 -6.76
N GLN A 98 20.89 0.27 -5.98
CA GLN A 98 22.10 0.94 -6.48
C GLN A 98 23.39 0.13 -6.32
N GLY A 99 23.25 -1.16 -5.98
CA GLY A 99 24.37 -2.09 -5.83
C GLY A 99 24.73 -2.38 -4.38
N SER A 100 25.60 -3.36 -4.21
CA SER A 100 26.08 -3.89 -2.95
C SER A 100 27.53 -4.36 -3.11
N GLU A 101 28.10 -5.04 -2.14
CA GLU A 101 29.48 -5.53 -2.20
C GLU A 101 29.73 -6.42 -3.42
N ASN A 102 28.79 -7.33 -3.73
CA ASN A 102 28.97 -8.33 -4.79
C ASN A 102 28.09 -8.07 -6.04
N VAL A 103 27.22 -7.05 -6.02
CA VAL A 103 26.30 -6.71 -7.09
C VAL A 103 26.52 -5.24 -7.48
N LYS A 104 27.02 -4.99 -8.67
CA LYS A 104 27.25 -3.63 -9.15
C LYS A 104 25.95 -2.89 -9.44
N LYS A 105 26.03 -1.57 -9.50
CA LYS A 105 24.90 -0.70 -9.88
C LYS A 105 24.24 -1.17 -11.17
N GLY A 106 22.92 -1.38 -11.12
CA GLY A 106 22.11 -1.86 -12.23
C GLY A 106 22.15 -3.36 -12.50
N GLU A 107 23.11 -4.11 -11.92
CA GLU A 107 23.23 -5.56 -12.16
C GLU A 107 22.08 -6.34 -11.51
N TYR A 108 21.47 -5.84 -10.43
CA TYR A 108 20.31 -6.47 -9.80
C TYR A 108 19.17 -6.69 -10.81
N PHE A 109 18.81 -5.66 -11.57
CA PHE A 109 17.81 -5.75 -12.64
C PHE A 109 18.22 -6.72 -13.73
N ILE A 110 19.52 -6.74 -14.08
CA ILE A 110 20.07 -7.63 -15.11
C ILE A 110 19.98 -9.09 -14.69
N TYR A 111 20.33 -9.41 -13.43
CA TYR A 111 20.25 -10.78 -12.91
C TYR A 111 18.81 -11.29 -12.92
N ILE A 112 17.87 -10.51 -12.40
CA ILE A 112 16.47 -10.89 -12.36
C ILE A 112 15.88 -11.04 -13.77
N SER A 113 16.14 -10.08 -14.66
CA SER A 113 15.64 -10.14 -16.06
C SER A 113 16.22 -11.32 -16.83
N LYS A 114 17.53 -11.60 -16.71
CA LYS A 114 18.17 -12.78 -17.33
C LYS A 114 17.63 -14.08 -16.81
N ALA A 115 17.19 -14.13 -15.54
CA ALA A 115 16.55 -15.30 -14.96
C ALA A 115 15.08 -15.45 -15.41
N GLY A 116 14.52 -14.51 -16.17
CA GLY A 116 13.12 -14.51 -16.62
C GLY A 116 12.16 -14.05 -15.55
N GLY A 117 12.63 -13.28 -14.57
CA GLY A 117 11.86 -12.78 -13.44
C GLY A 117 11.42 -11.33 -13.59
N THR A 118 10.61 -10.93 -12.62
CA THR A 118 10.18 -9.55 -12.38
C THR A 118 10.48 -9.17 -10.94
N MET A 119 10.65 -7.88 -10.68
CA MET A 119 10.92 -7.36 -9.33
C MET A 119 10.37 -5.96 -9.16
N ASN A 120 10.16 -5.56 -7.92
CA ASN A 120 9.81 -4.18 -7.57
C ASN A 120 10.14 -3.89 -6.09
N GLY A 121 10.03 -2.61 -5.70
CA GLY A 121 9.98 -2.14 -4.33
C GLY A 121 8.77 -1.24 -4.13
N THR A 122 8.30 -1.10 -2.90
CA THR A 122 7.27 -0.13 -2.53
C THR A 122 7.50 0.41 -1.13
N THR A 123 7.17 1.69 -0.94
CA THR A 123 7.20 2.37 0.36
C THR A 123 5.83 2.90 0.72
N SER A 124 5.42 2.66 1.95
CA SER A 124 4.23 3.27 2.54
C SER A 124 4.59 4.09 3.78
N SER A 125 3.61 4.62 4.47
CA SER A 125 3.86 5.27 5.77
C SER A 125 4.44 4.31 6.80
N GLU A 126 4.20 2.99 6.68
CA GLU A 126 4.48 2.02 7.74
C GLU A 126 5.55 0.99 7.41
N ARG A 127 5.86 0.77 6.13
CA ARG A 127 6.81 -0.24 5.71
C ARG A 127 7.47 0.08 4.37
N THR A 128 8.64 -0.51 4.15
CA THR A 128 9.28 -0.60 2.84
C THR A 128 9.50 -2.08 2.53
N ASN A 129 9.15 -2.52 1.32
CA ASN A 129 9.37 -3.90 0.92
C ASN A 129 9.96 -4.00 -0.49
N TYR A 130 10.62 -5.12 -0.72
CA TYR A 130 11.20 -5.51 -2.00
C TYR A 130 10.75 -6.91 -2.31
N PHE A 131 10.48 -7.19 -3.57
CA PHE A 131 10.02 -8.51 -3.96
C PHE A 131 10.38 -8.82 -5.42
N GLU A 132 10.60 -10.09 -5.68
CA GLU A 132 10.78 -10.64 -7.01
C GLU A 132 10.01 -11.94 -7.19
N THR A 133 9.65 -12.22 -8.45
CA THR A 133 9.05 -13.48 -8.89
C THR A 133 9.88 -14.06 -10.02
N LEU A 134 10.29 -15.31 -9.86
CA LEU A 134 11.25 -16.02 -10.70
C LEU A 134 10.77 -17.44 -10.99
N PRO A 135 11.22 -18.09 -12.10
CA PRO A 135 11.14 -19.55 -12.18
C PRO A 135 11.81 -20.21 -10.97
N ALA A 136 11.18 -21.24 -10.41
CA ALA A 136 11.53 -21.85 -9.13
C ALA A 136 13.03 -22.23 -8.96
N LYS A 137 13.69 -22.67 -10.04
CA LYS A 137 15.13 -23.00 -10.05
C LYS A 137 16.04 -21.82 -9.66
N TRP A 138 15.55 -20.60 -9.72
CA TRP A 138 16.30 -19.37 -9.40
C TRP A 138 16.10 -18.88 -7.96
N LEU A 139 15.43 -19.65 -7.09
CA LEU A 139 15.34 -19.31 -5.67
C LEU A 139 16.69 -18.97 -5.02
N PRO A 140 17.80 -19.73 -5.29
CA PRO A 140 19.11 -19.39 -4.73
C PRO A 140 19.60 -18.01 -5.16
N LEU A 141 19.30 -17.56 -6.39
CA LEU A 141 19.66 -16.24 -6.89
C LEU A 141 18.89 -15.14 -6.13
N ALA A 142 17.56 -15.28 -5.99
CA ALA A 142 16.75 -14.31 -5.26
C ALA A 142 17.23 -14.16 -3.81
N LEU A 143 17.39 -15.25 -3.10
CA LEU A 143 17.86 -15.23 -1.71
C LEU A 143 19.26 -14.62 -1.57
N TRP A 144 20.16 -14.89 -2.51
CA TRP A 144 21.48 -14.30 -2.52
C TRP A 144 21.43 -12.79 -2.73
N LEU A 145 20.68 -12.31 -3.72
CA LEU A 145 20.53 -10.88 -4.01
C LEU A 145 19.96 -10.10 -2.82
N GLU A 146 18.90 -10.64 -2.19
CA GLU A 146 18.28 -10.02 -1.00
C GLU A 146 19.25 -9.98 0.18
N SER A 147 19.98 -11.06 0.42
CA SER A 147 20.96 -11.10 1.52
C SER A 147 22.15 -10.17 1.30
N ASP A 148 22.62 -10.03 0.05
CA ASP A 148 23.77 -9.20 -0.28
C ASP A 148 23.45 -7.72 -0.06
N ARG A 149 22.29 -7.22 -0.53
CA ARG A 149 21.89 -5.84 -0.28
C ARG A 149 21.53 -5.56 1.19
N MET A 150 20.98 -6.54 1.93
CA MET A 150 20.74 -6.39 3.36
C MET A 150 22.05 -6.25 4.15
N ARG A 151 23.09 -6.95 3.73
CA ARG A 151 24.42 -6.96 4.38
C ARG A 151 25.22 -5.72 4.07
N SER A 152 25.27 -5.32 2.81
CA SER A 152 26.40 -4.49 2.30
C SER A 152 25.96 -3.53 1.18
N LEU A 153 24.83 -2.86 1.37
CA LEU A 153 24.33 -1.86 0.42
C LEU A 153 25.39 -0.81 0.10
N ALA A 154 25.55 -0.47 -1.17
CA ALA A 154 26.50 0.56 -1.63
C ALA A 154 25.99 1.99 -1.34
N VAL A 155 26.06 2.40 -0.07
CA VAL A 155 25.70 3.75 0.39
C VAL A 155 26.88 4.68 0.12
N THR A 156 26.92 5.26 -1.08
CA THR A 156 27.95 6.18 -1.55
C THR A 156 27.38 7.56 -1.86
N GLN A 157 28.24 8.59 -1.87
CA GLN A 157 27.81 9.96 -2.24
C GLN A 157 27.25 10.00 -3.67
N GLU A 158 27.89 9.31 -4.61
CA GLU A 158 27.45 9.24 -6.00
C GLU A 158 26.03 8.64 -6.11
N ASN A 159 25.77 7.53 -5.41
CA ASN A 159 24.46 6.90 -5.42
C ASN A 159 23.39 7.79 -4.76
N LEU A 160 23.73 8.43 -3.65
CA LEU A 160 22.83 9.37 -2.98
C LEU A 160 22.46 10.54 -3.90
N ASP A 161 23.45 11.19 -4.52
CA ASP A 161 23.21 12.35 -5.39
C ASP A 161 22.37 11.95 -6.61
N ASN A 162 22.65 10.78 -7.21
CA ASN A 162 21.89 10.26 -8.32
C ASN A 162 20.43 9.94 -7.93
N GLN A 163 20.21 9.24 -6.80
CA GLN A 163 18.85 8.86 -6.39
C GLN A 163 18.06 10.03 -5.83
N ARG A 164 18.71 10.99 -5.19
CA ARG A 164 18.07 12.26 -4.80
C ARG A 164 17.44 12.95 -6.02
N GLU A 165 18.18 13.11 -7.09
CA GLU A 165 17.64 13.75 -8.31
C GLU A 165 16.55 12.89 -8.97
N THR A 166 16.67 11.56 -8.93
CA THR A 166 15.63 10.64 -9.43
C THR A 166 14.32 10.81 -8.65
N VAL A 167 14.37 10.81 -7.31
CA VAL A 167 13.18 10.98 -6.45
C VAL A 167 12.57 12.38 -6.62
N LYS A 168 13.41 13.41 -6.74
CA LYS A 168 12.93 14.78 -7.01
C LYS A 168 12.22 14.88 -8.36
N GLU A 169 12.74 14.20 -9.38
CA GLU A 169 12.08 14.18 -10.69
C GLU A 169 10.76 13.38 -10.64
N GLU A 170 10.75 12.27 -9.93
CA GLU A 170 9.51 11.52 -9.70
C GLU A 170 8.45 12.36 -8.98
N LYS A 171 8.86 13.12 -7.95
CA LYS A 171 7.96 14.05 -7.26
C LYS A 171 7.38 15.08 -8.22
N ARG A 172 8.22 15.69 -9.09
CA ARG A 172 7.72 16.63 -10.11
C ARG A 172 6.72 15.96 -11.05
N LEU A 173 7.06 14.77 -11.56
CA LEU A 173 6.23 14.08 -12.57
C LEU A 173 4.91 13.55 -12.00
N ARG A 174 4.89 13.05 -10.76
CA ARG A 174 3.72 12.39 -10.18
C ARG A 174 2.86 13.28 -9.29
N TYR A 175 3.46 14.31 -8.70
CA TYR A 175 2.79 15.17 -7.72
C TYR A 175 2.71 16.62 -8.20
N ASP A 176 3.86 17.27 -8.44
CA ASP A 176 3.90 18.71 -8.65
C ASP A 176 3.35 19.14 -10.01
N ASN A 177 3.54 18.31 -11.06
CA ASN A 177 3.10 18.57 -12.43
C ASN A 177 1.83 17.78 -12.84
N GLN A 178 1.11 17.19 -11.87
CA GLN A 178 -0.14 16.48 -12.12
C GLN A 178 -1.33 17.25 -11.57
N PRO A 179 -2.44 17.38 -12.32
CA PRO A 179 -3.70 17.85 -11.73
C PRO A 179 -4.06 17.00 -10.51
N TYR A 180 -4.45 17.65 -9.44
CA TYR A 180 -4.82 17.02 -8.16
C TYR A 180 -3.69 16.23 -7.47
N GLY A 181 -2.45 16.31 -7.93
CA GLY A 181 -1.35 15.47 -7.45
C GLY A 181 -1.02 15.62 -5.97
N GLN A 182 -1.28 16.78 -5.37
CA GLN A 182 -1.02 17.05 -3.95
C GLN A 182 -2.22 16.81 -3.02
N VAL A 183 -3.37 16.46 -3.57
CA VAL A 183 -4.64 16.39 -2.81
C VAL A 183 -4.59 15.40 -1.65
N ILE A 184 -3.99 14.21 -1.86
CA ILE A 184 -3.87 13.18 -0.82
C ILE A 184 -2.96 13.64 0.31
N ASP A 185 -1.83 14.26 0.02
CA ASP A 185 -0.92 14.79 1.05
C ASP A 185 -1.58 15.92 1.84
N ILE A 186 -2.31 16.81 1.18
CA ILE A 186 -3.04 17.89 1.83
C ILE A 186 -4.13 17.34 2.75
N ILE A 187 -4.97 16.41 2.28
CA ILE A 187 -6.04 15.87 3.12
C ILE A 187 -5.48 15.06 4.30
N ASN A 188 -4.38 14.32 4.14
CA ASN A 188 -3.72 13.64 5.24
C ASN A 188 -3.23 14.62 6.30
N SER A 189 -2.62 15.74 5.90
CA SER A 189 -2.21 16.80 6.83
C SER A 189 -3.39 17.49 7.55
N MET A 190 -4.61 17.40 6.99
CA MET A 190 -5.83 17.88 7.63
C MET A 190 -6.46 16.86 8.58
N ILE A 191 -6.29 15.57 8.31
CA ILE A 191 -6.82 14.50 9.16
C ILE A 191 -5.94 14.30 10.40
N TYR A 192 -4.63 14.21 10.20
CA TYR A 192 -3.68 13.86 11.24
C TYR A 192 -2.95 15.07 11.82
N LYS A 193 -2.77 15.06 13.15
CA LYS A 193 -2.03 16.08 13.89
C LYS A 193 -0.57 15.71 14.11
N ASN A 194 -0.35 14.42 14.35
CA ASN A 194 0.97 13.89 14.59
C ASN A 194 1.79 13.87 13.30
N PHE A 195 2.98 14.42 13.33
CA PHE A 195 3.88 14.48 12.18
C PHE A 195 4.10 13.10 11.56
N ALA A 196 4.30 12.06 12.37
CA ALA A 196 4.51 10.69 11.88
C ALA A 196 3.37 10.18 10.98
N ASN A 197 2.14 10.65 11.18
CA ASN A 197 0.97 10.25 10.39
C ASN A 197 0.64 11.23 9.25
N ALA A 198 1.04 12.49 9.37
CA ALA A 198 0.53 13.59 8.54
C ALA A 198 1.36 13.88 7.30
N HIS A 199 2.68 13.60 7.31
CA HIS A 199 3.56 14.02 6.22
C HIS A 199 3.57 13.04 5.04
N SER A 200 3.98 13.54 3.88
CA SER A 200 4.02 12.82 2.62
C SER A 200 5.15 11.80 2.56
N THR A 201 4.87 10.62 2.01
CA THR A 201 5.87 9.57 1.79
C THR A 201 6.95 9.97 0.78
N ILE A 202 6.60 10.77 -0.23
CA ILE A 202 7.58 11.25 -1.23
C ILE A 202 8.52 12.33 -0.66
N GLY A 203 8.13 12.97 0.45
CA GLY A 203 8.89 14.02 1.10
C GLY A 203 8.83 15.39 0.42
N SER A 204 9.58 16.34 0.98
CA SER A 204 9.73 17.68 0.43
C SER A 204 11.00 17.83 -0.40
N MET A 205 10.99 18.76 -1.37
CA MET A 205 12.22 19.09 -2.14
C MET A 205 13.36 19.58 -1.25
N ASP A 206 13.03 20.36 -0.22
CA ASP A 206 14.00 20.93 0.70
C ASP A 206 14.63 19.85 1.58
N ASP A 207 13.84 18.91 2.11
CA ASP A 207 14.33 17.81 2.93
C ASP A 207 15.20 16.83 2.12
N LEU A 208 14.80 16.53 0.88
CA LEU A 208 15.60 15.72 -0.03
C LEU A 208 16.95 16.39 -0.35
N ASN A 209 16.96 17.71 -0.55
CA ASN A 209 18.20 18.46 -0.77
C ASN A 209 19.09 18.50 0.48
N ALA A 210 18.50 18.54 1.67
CA ALA A 210 19.21 18.56 2.94
C ALA A 210 19.78 17.19 3.37
N ALA A 211 19.41 16.10 2.67
CA ALA A 211 19.88 14.75 2.98
C ALA A 211 21.41 14.63 2.83
N THR A 212 22.09 14.21 3.88
CA THR A 212 23.54 13.95 3.88
C THR A 212 23.84 12.46 3.76
N LEU A 213 25.08 12.13 3.35
CA LEU A 213 25.51 10.73 3.30
C LEU A 213 25.47 10.05 4.68
N ASP A 214 25.78 10.79 5.74
CA ASP A 214 25.75 10.26 7.10
C ASP A 214 24.31 9.98 7.57
N ASP A 215 23.35 10.85 7.24
CA ASP A 215 21.91 10.57 7.49
C ASP A 215 21.48 9.26 6.83
N VAL A 216 21.91 9.05 5.58
CA VAL A 216 21.55 7.85 4.80
C VAL A 216 22.21 6.59 5.37
N LYS A 217 23.49 6.65 5.75
CA LYS A 217 24.18 5.54 6.43
C LYS A 217 23.52 5.17 7.75
N GLU A 218 23.16 6.18 8.54
CA GLU A 218 22.52 5.97 9.84
C GLU A 218 21.11 5.36 9.65
N PHE A 219 20.33 5.82 8.68
CA PHE A 219 19.02 5.27 8.36
C PHE A 219 19.11 3.79 7.95
N PHE A 220 20.09 3.42 7.10
CA PHE A 220 20.36 2.04 6.75
C PHE A 220 20.70 1.21 7.98
N ARG A 221 21.62 1.68 8.80
CA ARG A 221 22.07 0.98 10.02
C ARG A 221 20.91 0.73 10.99
N ILE A 222 20.00 1.69 11.16
CA ILE A 222 18.88 1.57 12.12
C ILE A 222 17.81 0.62 11.60
N TYR A 223 17.43 0.74 10.34
CA TYR A 223 16.19 0.14 9.87
C TYR A 223 16.36 -1.09 8.97
N TYR A 224 17.49 -1.22 8.26
CA TYR A 224 17.71 -2.29 7.27
C TYR A 224 18.52 -3.45 7.85
N ALA A 225 18.04 -3.98 8.96
CA ALA A 225 18.68 -5.07 9.69
C ALA A 225 17.79 -6.32 9.77
N PRO A 226 18.37 -7.52 9.93
CA PRO A 226 17.60 -8.77 10.00
C PRO A 226 16.51 -8.77 11.07
N ASN A 227 16.81 -8.25 12.26
CA ASN A 227 15.85 -8.19 13.37
C ASN A 227 14.71 -7.20 13.18
N ASN A 228 14.80 -6.31 12.17
CA ASN A 228 13.73 -5.39 11.74
C ASN A 228 13.05 -5.85 10.44
N ALA A 229 13.30 -7.08 9.99
CA ALA A 229 12.84 -7.58 8.70
C ALA A 229 11.99 -8.86 8.80
N VAL A 230 11.23 -9.09 7.73
CA VAL A 230 10.51 -10.35 7.44
C VAL A 230 10.89 -10.79 6.04
N LEU A 231 11.40 -12.02 5.92
CA LEU A 231 11.64 -12.70 4.65
C LEU A 231 10.50 -13.67 4.40
N VAL A 232 9.88 -13.58 3.23
CA VAL A 232 8.83 -14.51 2.79
C VAL A 232 9.26 -15.21 1.52
N VAL A 233 9.09 -16.54 1.48
CA VAL A 233 9.25 -17.34 0.26
C VAL A 233 7.92 -18.05 0.00
N SER A 234 7.32 -17.80 -1.17
CA SER A 234 6.03 -18.40 -1.57
C SER A 234 6.12 -18.97 -2.98
N GLY A 235 5.59 -20.17 -3.20
CA GLY A 235 5.58 -20.83 -4.50
C GLY A 235 6.28 -22.18 -4.52
N ALA A 236 6.85 -22.56 -5.65
CA ALA A 236 7.45 -23.88 -5.84
C ALA A 236 8.89 -23.93 -5.30
N PHE A 237 9.09 -24.67 -4.23
CA PHE A 237 10.42 -24.95 -3.66
C PHE A 237 10.39 -26.16 -2.71
N ASP A 238 11.56 -26.76 -2.47
CA ASP A 238 11.76 -27.70 -1.38
C ASP A 238 12.04 -26.95 -0.08
N ILE A 239 11.31 -27.30 0.97
CA ILE A 239 11.38 -26.62 2.29
C ILE A 239 12.77 -26.76 2.91
N SER A 240 13.37 -27.96 2.85
CA SER A 240 14.67 -28.22 3.46
C SER A 240 15.77 -27.44 2.76
N GLU A 241 15.72 -27.39 1.43
CA GLU A 241 16.65 -26.61 0.62
C GLU A 241 16.47 -25.11 0.84
N ALA A 242 15.23 -24.61 0.89
CA ALA A 242 14.97 -23.21 1.19
C ALA A 242 15.53 -22.81 2.56
N LYS A 243 15.30 -23.62 3.60
CA LYS A 243 15.86 -23.39 4.94
C LYS A 243 17.38 -23.37 4.92
N ARG A 244 18.01 -24.32 4.23
CA ARG A 244 19.47 -24.39 4.08
C ARG A 244 20.05 -23.15 3.39
N LEU A 245 19.41 -22.69 2.34
CA LEU A 245 19.82 -21.48 1.61
C LEU A 245 19.63 -20.22 2.45
N ILE A 246 18.52 -20.09 3.15
CA ILE A 246 18.24 -18.96 4.04
C ILE A 246 19.27 -18.91 5.16
N GLU A 247 19.54 -20.04 5.82
CA GLU A 247 20.58 -20.11 6.84
C GLU A 247 21.95 -19.69 6.27
N LYS A 248 22.32 -20.25 5.10
CA LYS A 248 23.60 -19.94 4.44
C LYS A 248 23.78 -18.45 4.14
N TYR A 249 22.74 -17.79 3.64
CA TYR A 249 22.87 -16.40 3.14
C TYR A 249 22.60 -15.36 4.21
N PHE A 250 21.68 -15.61 5.13
CA PHE A 250 21.20 -14.57 6.06
C PHE A 250 21.73 -14.72 7.48
N SER A 251 22.09 -15.91 7.97
CA SER A 251 22.41 -16.11 9.40
C SER A 251 23.62 -15.33 9.88
N SER A 252 24.58 -15.05 9.00
CA SER A 252 25.79 -14.30 9.32
C SER A 252 25.62 -12.77 9.27
N ILE A 253 24.45 -12.27 8.82
CA ILE A 253 24.19 -10.84 8.82
C ILE A 253 23.92 -10.39 10.27
N PRO A 254 24.67 -9.43 10.81
CA PRO A 254 24.52 -9.04 12.22
C PRO A 254 23.17 -8.32 12.45
N SER A 255 22.54 -8.61 13.60
CA SER A 255 21.44 -7.81 14.11
C SER A 255 21.91 -6.43 14.54
N GLN A 256 21.00 -5.46 14.58
CA GLN A 256 21.23 -4.12 15.08
C GLN A 256 20.35 -3.86 16.33
N PRO A 257 20.64 -2.83 17.12
CA PRO A 257 19.69 -2.38 18.13
C PRO A 257 18.30 -2.15 17.53
N ASN A 258 17.25 -2.46 18.28
CA ASN A 258 15.89 -2.23 17.80
C ASN A 258 15.69 -0.75 17.43
N PRO A 259 15.00 -0.46 16.32
CA PRO A 259 14.66 0.90 15.96
C PRO A 259 13.90 1.63 17.09
N PRO A 260 14.02 2.96 17.18
CA PRO A 260 13.23 3.74 18.14
C PRO A 260 11.74 3.51 17.95
N ALA A 261 11.00 3.41 19.07
CA ALA A 261 9.55 3.38 19.01
C ALA A 261 9.01 4.72 18.47
N ILE A 262 8.00 4.64 17.61
CA ILE A 262 7.36 5.82 17.00
C ILE A 262 6.01 6.02 17.69
N ASP A 263 5.79 7.25 18.16
CA ASP A 263 4.47 7.67 18.62
C ASP A 263 3.58 7.98 17.41
N VAL A 264 2.57 7.16 17.20
CA VAL A 264 1.56 7.34 16.15
C VAL A 264 0.19 7.71 16.73
N SER A 265 0.14 8.08 18.01
CA SER A 265 -1.10 8.48 18.67
C SER A 265 -1.71 9.73 18.04
N GLU A 266 -3.04 9.77 18.03
CA GLU A 266 -3.81 10.88 17.46
C GLU A 266 -4.96 11.27 18.40
N PRO A 267 -5.30 12.56 18.51
CA PRO A 267 -6.56 12.94 19.12
C PRO A 267 -7.74 12.47 18.24
N PRO A 268 -8.94 12.31 18.84
CA PRO A 268 -10.12 11.90 18.08
C PRO A 268 -10.46 12.85 16.95
N GLU A 269 -10.28 14.16 17.15
CA GLU A 269 -10.64 15.19 16.17
C GLU A 269 -9.64 15.28 15.03
N VAL A 270 -10.13 15.64 13.83
CA VAL A 270 -9.26 15.98 12.70
C VAL A 270 -8.45 17.26 12.98
N ALA A 271 -7.26 17.38 12.41
CA ALA A 271 -6.37 18.52 12.63
C ALA A 271 -6.92 19.83 12.05
N VAL A 272 -7.50 19.76 10.84
CA VAL A 272 -8.08 20.89 10.12
C VAL A 272 -9.43 20.49 9.54
N LYS A 273 -10.51 21.21 9.93
CA LYS A 273 -11.87 20.85 9.49
C LYS A 273 -12.19 21.22 8.06
N ALA A 274 -11.67 22.33 7.55
CA ALA A 274 -11.94 22.77 6.19
C ALA A 274 -10.74 23.54 5.60
N LYS A 275 -10.48 23.31 4.31
CA LYS A 275 -9.45 24.01 3.54
C LYS A 275 -9.88 24.11 2.08
N THR A 276 -9.53 25.22 1.43
CA THR A 276 -9.59 25.36 -0.02
C THR A 276 -8.15 25.36 -0.56
N TYR A 277 -7.90 24.55 -1.57
CA TYR A 277 -6.64 24.46 -2.28
C TYR A 277 -6.83 24.91 -3.73
N GLU A 278 -6.07 25.91 -4.16
CA GLU A 278 -6.03 26.36 -5.55
C GLU A 278 -5.00 25.53 -6.32
N ASP A 279 -5.48 24.66 -7.20
CA ASP A 279 -4.63 23.85 -8.07
C ASP A 279 -4.60 24.48 -9.47
N LYS A 280 -3.44 25.01 -9.86
CA LYS A 280 -3.23 25.68 -11.16
C LYS A 280 -3.30 24.73 -12.35
N LEU A 281 -3.19 23.41 -12.11
CA LEU A 281 -3.23 22.38 -13.15
C LEU A 281 -4.61 21.71 -13.24
N ALA A 282 -5.45 21.85 -12.21
CA ALA A 282 -6.77 21.22 -12.20
C ALA A 282 -7.67 21.82 -13.29
N PRO A 283 -8.20 21.03 -14.23
CA PRO A 283 -9.12 21.51 -15.26
C PRO A 283 -10.53 21.75 -14.71
N LEU A 284 -10.89 21.14 -13.61
CA LEU A 284 -12.21 21.17 -12.99
C LEU A 284 -12.11 21.27 -11.48
N PRO A 285 -13.13 21.84 -10.80
CA PRO A 285 -13.20 21.74 -9.36
C PRO A 285 -13.34 20.29 -8.92
N ALA A 286 -12.77 19.97 -7.75
CA ALA A 286 -12.93 18.69 -7.09
C ALA A 286 -13.11 18.92 -5.59
N PHE A 287 -13.50 17.87 -4.87
CA PHE A 287 -13.46 17.87 -3.42
C PHE A 287 -13.13 16.47 -2.90
N ILE A 288 -12.57 16.44 -1.70
CA ILE A 288 -12.34 15.21 -0.96
C ILE A 288 -12.55 15.47 0.53
N ASP A 289 -13.29 14.59 1.16
CA ASP A 289 -13.53 14.62 2.60
C ASP A 289 -12.86 13.40 3.25
N GLY A 290 -12.33 13.59 4.45
CA GLY A 290 -11.58 12.56 5.15
C GLY A 290 -12.03 12.40 6.59
N TRP A 291 -12.11 11.15 7.04
CA TRP A 291 -12.45 10.78 8.42
C TRP A 291 -11.35 9.93 9.01
N LYS A 292 -11.02 10.23 10.26
CA LYS A 292 -10.16 9.37 11.07
C LYS A 292 -10.96 8.17 11.55
N ILE A 293 -10.44 6.96 11.37
CA ILE A 293 -11.09 5.71 11.74
C ILE A 293 -10.14 4.85 12.58
N PRO A 294 -10.62 3.77 13.23
CA PRO A 294 -9.78 2.90 14.04
C PRO A 294 -8.63 2.25 13.28
N ALA A 295 -7.68 1.71 14.03
CA ALA A 295 -6.56 0.94 13.49
C ALA A 295 -7.02 -0.34 12.79
N ARG A 296 -6.23 -0.83 11.83
CA ARG A 296 -6.51 -1.94 10.92
C ARG A 296 -6.93 -3.26 11.59
N ASN A 297 -6.45 -3.55 12.76
CA ASN A 297 -6.71 -4.82 13.45
C ASN A 297 -8.00 -4.82 14.29
N THR A 298 -8.80 -3.75 14.23
CA THR A 298 -10.06 -3.65 14.98
C THR A 298 -11.24 -4.15 14.16
N ARG A 299 -12.28 -4.61 14.85
CA ARG A 299 -13.51 -5.07 14.18
C ARG A 299 -14.27 -3.92 13.53
N GLU A 300 -14.24 -2.74 14.15
CA GLU A 300 -14.80 -1.52 13.57
C GLU A 300 -14.08 -1.11 12.25
N PHE A 301 -12.75 -1.26 12.19
CA PHE A 301 -12.02 -1.01 10.94
C PHE A 301 -12.51 -1.94 9.83
N LYS A 302 -12.62 -3.24 10.10
CA LYS A 302 -13.12 -4.24 9.13
C LYS A 302 -14.54 -3.89 8.65
N ALA A 303 -15.42 -3.46 9.55
CA ALA A 303 -16.77 -3.01 9.19
C ALA A 303 -16.73 -1.75 8.29
N LEU A 304 -15.84 -0.80 8.57
CA LEU A 304 -15.65 0.41 7.77
C LEU A 304 -14.98 0.12 6.42
N GLU A 305 -14.07 -0.82 6.36
CA GLU A 305 -13.51 -1.31 5.08
C GLU A 305 -14.63 -1.86 4.17
N LEU A 306 -15.52 -2.68 4.74
CA LEU A 306 -16.69 -3.19 4.02
C LEU A 306 -17.66 -2.08 3.62
N ALA A 307 -17.86 -1.07 4.47
CA ALA A 307 -18.64 0.12 4.13
C ALA A 307 -18.02 0.87 2.94
N GLY A 308 -16.70 0.99 2.87
CA GLY A 308 -15.99 1.56 1.73
C GLY A 308 -16.27 0.81 0.43
N LYS A 309 -16.20 -0.53 0.47
CA LYS A 309 -16.54 -1.38 -0.70
C LYS A 309 -17.99 -1.18 -1.17
N LEU A 310 -18.93 -0.94 -0.26
CA LEU A 310 -20.32 -0.65 -0.61
C LEU A 310 -20.50 0.76 -1.16
N LEU A 311 -19.81 1.74 -0.60
CA LEU A 311 -19.99 3.15 -0.94
C LEU A 311 -19.30 3.55 -2.25
N TYR A 312 -18.03 3.20 -2.45
CA TYR A 312 -17.23 3.76 -3.54
C TYR A 312 -16.38 2.76 -4.34
N ASP A 313 -16.26 1.49 -3.93
CA ASP A 313 -15.38 0.56 -4.63
C ASP A 313 -16.07 -0.09 -5.85
N GLY A 314 -15.57 0.26 -7.02
CA GLY A 314 -16.03 -0.26 -8.31
C GLY A 314 -17.38 0.26 -8.79
N GLU A 315 -17.74 -0.16 -10.00
CA GLU A 315 -18.93 0.34 -10.69
C GLU A 315 -20.26 -0.03 -10.02
N SER A 316 -20.29 -1.07 -9.23
CA SER A 316 -21.48 -1.53 -8.52
C SER A 316 -21.67 -0.89 -7.14
N SER A 317 -20.82 0.05 -6.76
CA SER A 317 -20.93 0.80 -5.51
C SER A 317 -22.06 1.82 -5.55
N ARG A 318 -22.58 2.21 -4.38
CA ARG A 318 -23.72 3.14 -4.27
C ARG A 318 -23.46 4.47 -4.95
N LEU A 319 -22.30 5.08 -4.67
CA LEU A 319 -21.94 6.39 -5.21
C LEU A 319 -21.74 6.34 -6.73
N TYR A 320 -21.13 5.28 -7.26
CA TYR A 320 -20.97 5.13 -8.70
C TYR A 320 -22.34 4.99 -9.39
N GLN A 321 -23.20 4.11 -8.87
CA GLN A 321 -24.54 3.91 -9.44
C GLN A 321 -25.38 5.18 -9.38
N LYS A 322 -25.31 5.94 -8.28
CA LYS A 322 -26.12 7.15 -8.10
C LYS A 322 -25.59 8.34 -8.90
N LEU A 323 -24.29 8.64 -8.78
CA LEU A 323 -23.72 9.91 -9.26
C LEU A 323 -23.08 9.81 -10.64
N VAL A 324 -22.53 8.65 -11.02
CA VAL A 324 -21.93 8.45 -12.34
C VAL A 324 -22.98 7.96 -13.34
N LYS A 325 -23.74 6.90 -13.02
CA LYS A 325 -24.73 6.32 -13.92
C LYS A 325 -26.11 6.98 -13.82
N GLY A 326 -26.61 7.24 -12.61
CA GLY A 326 -27.95 7.78 -12.40
C GLY A 326 -28.04 9.27 -12.73
N ASP A 327 -27.40 10.10 -11.94
CA ASP A 327 -27.46 11.56 -12.09
C ASP A 327 -26.55 12.09 -13.19
N GLU A 328 -25.59 11.29 -13.62
CA GLU A 328 -24.51 11.73 -14.52
C GLU A 328 -23.86 13.07 -14.10
N SER A 329 -23.73 13.25 -12.78
CA SER A 329 -23.29 14.54 -12.21
C SER A 329 -21.80 14.61 -11.97
N VAL A 330 -21.10 13.46 -11.93
CA VAL A 330 -19.65 13.40 -11.69
C VAL A 330 -18.91 12.68 -12.83
N ILE A 331 -17.65 13.04 -13.01
CA ILE A 331 -16.73 12.33 -13.91
C ILE A 331 -16.16 11.13 -13.19
N GLN A 332 -15.79 11.32 -11.91
CA GLN A 332 -15.10 10.31 -11.12
C GLN A 332 -15.49 10.42 -9.65
N ILE A 333 -15.67 9.27 -9.01
CA ILE A 333 -15.70 9.13 -7.55
C ILE A 333 -14.27 8.83 -7.09
N ILE A 334 -13.84 9.50 -6.03
CA ILE A 334 -12.59 9.27 -5.32
C ILE A 334 -12.96 8.54 -4.02
N GLY A 335 -12.44 7.36 -3.80
CA GLY A 335 -12.66 6.60 -2.58
C GLY A 335 -11.38 5.84 -2.20
N LEU A 336 -10.97 5.95 -0.93
CA LEU A 336 -9.78 5.30 -0.41
C LEU A 336 -9.98 4.96 1.07
N THR A 337 -9.61 3.74 1.45
CA THR A 337 -9.34 3.37 2.85
C THR A 337 -7.82 3.32 3.04
N ASP A 338 -7.29 4.22 3.85
CA ASP A 338 -5.86 4.26 4.23
C ASP A 338 -5.69 3.45 5.51
N GLU A 339 -5.29 2.19 5.35
CA GLU A 339 -5.10 1.21 6.42
C GLU A 339 -3.79 1.44 7.15
N ARG A 340 -3.85 1.56 8.51
CA ARG A 340 -2.67 1.79 9.35
C ARG A 340 -2.72 0.97 10.64
N ARG A 341 -1.56 0.66 11.22
CA ARG A 341 -1.43 0.09 12.58
C ARG A 341 -1.88 1.06 13.69
N GLY A 342 -1.75 2.36 13.43
CA GLY A 342 -2.35 3.43 14.21
C GLY A 342 -3.72 3.83 13.66
N PRO A 343 -4.20 5.03 13.98
CA PRO A 343 -5.43 5.56 13.40
C PRO A 343 -5.36 5.58 11.88
N SER A 344 -6.34 4.92 11.27
CA SER A 344 -6.54 4.83 9.82
C SER A 344 -7.41 5.98 9.31
N ALA A 345 -7.66 6.05 7.98
CA ALA A 345 -8.56 7.04 7.41
C ALA A 345 -9.45 6.46 6.30
N ILE A 346 -10.63 7.04 6.14
CA ILE A 346 -11.45 6.90 4.93
C ILE A 346 -11.52 8.25 4.25
N LEU A 347 -11.29 8.26 2.95
CA LEU A 347 -11.38 9.42 2.08
C LEU A 347 -12.48 9.19 1.06
N ILE A 348 -13.38 10.17 0.89
CA ILE A 348 -14.45 10.11 -0.13
C ILE A 348 -14.56 11.47 -0.79
N GLY A 349 -14.55 11.51 -2.12
CA GLY A 349 -14.65 12.73 -2.88
C GLY A 349 -15.13 12.49 -4.31
N ALA A 350 -15.17 13.57 -5.09
CA ALA A 350 -15.56 13.47 -6.49
C ALA A 350 -14.95 14.62 -7.33
N ILE A 351 -14.87 14.36 -8.63
CA ILE A 351 -14.67 15.38 -9.67
C ILE A 351 -16.02 15.58 -10.38
N PRO A 352 -16.73 16.69 -10.14
CA PRO A 352 -17.98 17.01 -10.81
C PRO A 352 -17.82 17.20 -12.32
N LYS A 353 -18.88 16.95 -13.10
CA LYS A 353 -18.93 17.38 -14.50
C LYS A 353 -19.03 18.91 -14.60
N PRO A 354 -18.58 19.50 -15.70
CA PRO A 354 -18.67 20.97 -15.92
C PRO A 354 -20.09 21.50 -15.66
N GLY A 355 -20.17 22.60 -14.92
CA GLY A 355 -21.44 23.28 -14.59
C GLY A 355 -22.27 22.61 -13.48
N LYS A 356 -21.79 21.51 -12.89
CA LYS A 356 -22.47 20.89 -11.73
C LYS A 356 -22.03 21.53 -10.42
N ASP A 357 -22.96 21.66 -9.49
CA ASP A 357 -22.72 22.25 -8.17
C ASP A 357 -22.00 21.26 -7.23
N VAL A 358 -20.78 21.60 -6.84
CA VAL A 358 -19.92 20.83 -5.92
C VAL A 358 -20.63 20.58 -4.59
N LYS A 359 -21.33 21.58 -4.03
CA LYS A 359 -22.01 21.46 -2.73
C LYS A 359 -23.17 20.46 -2.79
N GLN A 360 -23.95 20.50 -3.87
CA GLN A 360 -25.05 19.55 -4.07
C GLN A 360 -24.54 18.12 -4.23
N ILE A 361 -23.44 17.92 -4.95
CA ILE A 361 -22.86 16.57 -5.13
C ILE A 361 -22.30 16.07 -3.79
N ARG A 362 -21.57 16.89 -3.04
CA ARG A 362 -21.09 16.54 -1.70
C ARG A 362 -22.25 16.16 -0.79
N GLN A 363 -23.37 16.91 -0.82
CA GLN A 363 -24.54 16.58 -0.03
C GLN A 363 -25.13 15.21 -0.40
N LYS A 364 -25.20 14.88 -1.68
CA LYS A 364 -25.64 13.55 -2.12
C LYS A 364 -24.74 12.40 -1.62
N ILE A 365 -23.45 12.65 -1.51
CA ILE A 365 -22.50 11.69 -0.88
C ILE A 365 -22.84 11.52 0.60
N TYR A 366 -23.06 12.61 1.32
CA TYR A 366 -23.45 12.53 2.73
C TYR A 366 -24.81 11.86 2.94
N ASP A 367 -25.76 12.05 2.04
CA ASP A 367 -27.06 11.38 2.08
C ASP A 367 -26.91 9.86 1.96
N GLU A 368 -26.01 9.37 1.08
CA GLU A 368 -25.69 7.94 0.96
C GLU A 368 -24.98 7.39 2.20
N ILE A 369 -24.02 8.13 2.76
CA ILE A 369 -23.36 7.76 4.03
C ILE A 369 -24.39 7.70 5.15
N LYS A 370 -25.26 8.71 5.25
CA LYS A 370 -26.35 8.77 6.25
C LYS A 370 -27.33 7.61 6.08
N GLN A 371 -27.70 7.29 4.84
CA GLN A 371 -28.58 6.16 4.58
C GLN A 371 -27.94 4.85 5.05
N LEU A 372 -26.66 4.63 4.75
CA LEU A 372 -25.93 3.44 5.24
C LEU A 372 -25.82 3.43 6.78
N ALA A 373 -25.63 4.60 7.41
CA ALA A 373 -25.57 4.77 8.86
C ALA A 373 -26.90 4.53 9.57
N THR A 374 -28.05 4.68 8.89
CA THR A 374 -29.39 4.54 9.48
C THR A 374 -30.05 3.20 9.16
N GLU A 375 -29.94 2.77 7.90
CA GLU A 375 -30.64 1.57 7.38
C GLU A 375 -29.72 0.34 7.33
N GLY A 376 -28.38 0.55 7.30
CA GLY A 376 -27.41 -0.51 7.04
C GLY A 376 -27.38 -0.94 5.56
N PRO A 377 -26.56 -1.94 5.23
CA PRO A 377 -26.55 -2.55 3.90
C PRO A 377 -27.74 -3.50 3.72
N LYS A 378 -28.29 -3.54 2.49
CA LYS A 378 -29.34 -4.48 2.12
C LYS A 378 -28.79 -5.90 1.98
N ALA A 379 -29.67 -6.91 2.11
CA ALA A 379 -29.27 -8.32 1.97
C ALA A 379 -28.57 -8.61 0.63
N GLU A 380 -29.07 -8.05 -0.47
CA GLU A 380 -28.46 -8.17 -1.81
C GLU A 380 -27.04 -7.56 -1.88
N GLU A 381 -26.82 -6.43 -1.19
CA GLU A 381 -25.51 -5.78 -1.12
C GLU A 381 -24.53 -6.64 -0.32
N MET A 382 -24.96 -7.21 0.81
CA MET A 382 -24.13 -8.13 1.60
C MET A 382 -23.78 -9.38 0.81
N LYS A 383 -24.74 -9.98 0.10
CA LYS A 383 -24.51 -11.13 -0.77
C LYS A 383 -23.47 -10.82 -1.85
N LYS A 384 -23.62 -9.69 -2.55
CA LYS A 384 -22.65 -9.23 -3.54
C LYS A 384 -21.27 -9.03 -2.92
N LEU A 385 -21.20 -8.37 -1.76
CA LEU A 385 -19.95 -8.10 -1.03
C LEU A 385 -19.24 -9.39 -0.64
N HIS A 386 -19.95 -10.38 -0.09
CA HIS A 386 -19.38 -11.68 0.25
C HIS A 386 -18.79 -12.37 -0.99
N ASN A 387 -19.49 -12.35 -2.12
CA ASN A 387 -19.00 -12.93 -3.38
C ASN A 387 -17.74 -12.21 -3.89
N GLN A 388 -17.67 -10.88 -3.73
CA GLN A 388 -16.48 -10.11 -4.09
C GLN A 388 -15.29 -10.47 -3.20
N LEU A 389 -15.49 -10.61 -1.89
CA LEU A 389 -14.45 -11.01 -0.92
C LEU A 389 -13.92 -12.40 -1.23
N ILE A 390 -14.79 -13.37 -1.45
CA ILE A 390 -14.43 -14.74 -1.80
C ILE A 390 -13.63 -14.78 -3.12
N ASN A 391 -14.10 -14.05 -4.14
CA ASN A 391 -13.41 -14.01 -5.43
C ASN A 391 -12.03 -13.33 -5.32
N ALA A 392 -11.91 -12.25 -4.54
CA ALA A 392 -10.63 -11.59 -4.28
C ALA A 392 -9.64 -12.54 -3.58
N GLU A 393 -10.10 -13.26 -2.58
CA GLU A 393 -9.28 -14.25 -1.86
C GLU A 393 -8.83 -15.41 -2.77
N ILE A 394 -9.71 -15.94 -3.62
CA ILE A 394 -9.35 -16.98 -4.60
C ILE A 394 -8.23 -16.48 -5.52
N ARG A 395 -8.36 -15.26 -6.07
CA ARG A 395 -7.34 -14.67 -6.95
C ARG A 395 -6.01 -14.43 -6.23
N LEU A 396 -6.06 -13.94 -5.00
CA LEU A 396 -4.87 -13.75 -4.17
C LEU A 396 -4.12 -15.08 -3.99
N ARG A 397 -4.84 -16.16 -3.67
CA ARG A 397 -4.25 -17.49 -3.46
C ARG A 397 -3.64 -18.10 -4.71
N GLN A 398 -4.07 -17.72 -5.90
CA GLN A 398 -3.48 -18.18 -7.17
C GLN A 398 -2.10 -17.60 -7.47
N SER A 399 -1.75 -16.46 -6.87
CA SER A 399 -0.49 -15.76 -7.13
C SER A 399 0.50 -15.98 -5.99
N SER A 400 1.67 -16.57 -6.30
CA SER A 400 2.77 -16.69 -5.32
C SER A 400 3.20 -15.34 -4.77
N LEU A 401 3.24 -14.31 -5.63
CA LEU A 401 3.58 -12.96 -5.22
C LEU A 401 2.56 -12.38 -4.24
N LEU A 402 1.26 -12.44 -4.56
CA LEU A 402 0.23 -11.88 -3.67
C LEU A 402 0.18 -12.61 -2.33
N ARG A 403 0.39 -13.95 -2.32
CA ARG A 403 0.55 -14.70 -1.07
C ARG A 403 1.77 -14.22 -0.28
N ALA A 404 2.92 -14.06 -0.94
CA ALA A 404 4.14 -13.59 -0.28
C ALA A 404 3.93 -12.20 0.35
N LEU A 405 3.32 -11.27 -0.40
CA LEU A 405 3.03 -9.92 0.09
C LEU A 405 2.07 -9.94 1.28
N ARG A 406 1.00 -10.73 1.21
CA ARG A 406 0.02 -10.84 2.30
C ARG A 406 0.61 -11.43 3.58
N LEU A 407 1.39 -12.51 3.44
CA LEU A 407 2.07 -13.16 4.57
C LEU A 407 3.11 -12.24 5.20
N GLY A 408 3.85 -11.49 4.38
CA GLY A 408 4.82 -10.51 4.84
C GLY A 408 4.18 -9.41 5.67
N GLU A 409 3.06 -8.90 5.20
CA GLU A 409 2.31 -7.84 5.88
C GLU A 409 1.76 -8.28 7.24
N PHE A 410 1.05 -9.41 7.33
CA PHE A 410 0.58 -9.93 8.61
C PHE A 410 1.72 -10.25 9.58
N THR A 411 2.83 -10.79 9.05
CA THR A 411 4.00 -11.06 9.90
C THR A 411 4.64 -9.78 10.41
N LEU A 412 4.73 -8.74 9.57
CA LEU A 412 5.32 -7.47 9.95
C LEU A 412 4.45 -6.72 10.95
N TYR A 413 3.16 -6.59 10.65
CA TYR A 413 2.24 -5.73 11.36
C TYR A 413 1.64 -6.36 12.62
N ASP A 414 1.30 -7.66 12.52
CA ASP A 414 0.57 -8.36 13.57
C ASP A 414 1.40 -9.46 14.25
N GLY A 415 2.61 -9.77 13.72
CA GLY A 415 3.49 -10.81 14.25
C GLY A 415 3.04 -12.24 13.97
N ASP A 416 1.93 -12.44 13.24
CA ASP A 416 1.32 -13.75 12.99
C ASP A 416 0.89 -13.93 11.53
N PRO A 417 1.68 -14.65 10.70
CA PRO A 417 1.30 -14.93 9.32
C PRO A 417 0.05 -15.82 9.18
N SER A 418 -0.35 -16.55 10.23
CA SER A 418 -1.53 -17.41 10.19
C SER A 418 -2.84 -16.66 10.05
N LEU A 419 -2.85 -15.35 10.37
CA LEU A 419 -3.99 -14.47 10.19
C LEU A 419 -4.44 -14.40 8.73
N ALA A 420 -3.55 -14.61 7.76
CA ALA A 420 -3.89 -14.72 6.34
C ALA A 420 -4.93 -15.83 6.05
N ASN A 421 -4.97 -16.88 6.87
CA ASN A 421 -5.97 -17.95 6.74
C ASN A 421 -7.32 -17.63 7.43
N LYS A 422 -7.36 -16.61 8.29
CA LYS A 422 -8.55 -16.24 9.08
C LYS A 422 -9.28 -15.04 8.52
N GLU A 423 -8.58 -14.16 7.84
CA GLU A 423 -9.06 -12.84 7.42
C GLU A 423 -10.35 -12.89 6.63
N LEU A 424 -10.44 -13.75 5.59
CA LEU A 424 -11.69 -13.89 4.82
C LEU A 424 -12.86 -14.24 5.74
N GLN A 425 -12.68 -15.22 6.64
CA GLN A 425 -13.74 -15.61 7.56
C GLN A 425 -14.12 -14.49 8.51
N ASP A 426 -13.15 -13.74 9.01
CA ASP A 426 -13.40 -12.58 9.86
C ASP A 426 -14.24 -11.53 9.15
N LEU A 427 -13.92 -11.22 7.87
CA LEU A 427 -14.69 -10.27 7.05
C LEU A 427 -16.09 -10.79 6.74
N LEU A 428 -16.26 -12.07 6.43
CA LEU A 428 -17.56 -12.67 6.15
C LEU A 428 -18.49 -12.74 7.38
N THR A 429 -17.93 -12.64 8.61
CA THR A 429 -18.73 -12.60 9.85
C THR A 429 -19.16 -11.19 10.27
N ILE A 430 -18.74 -10.15 9.56
CA ILE A 430 -19.20 -8.79 9.83
C ILE A 430 -20.70 -8.67 9.44
N THR A 431 -21.50 -8.25 10.39
CA THR A 431 -22.94 -8.13 10.23
C THR A 431 -23.35 -6.77 9.62
N PRO A 432 -24.56 -6.69 9.00
CA PRO A 432 -25.12 -5.42 8.55
C PRO A 432 -25.19 -4.35 9.67
N ASP A 433 -25.52 -4.78 10.89
CA ASP A 433 -25.61 -3.88 12.04
C ASP A 433 -24.24 -3.32 12.44
N GLU A 434 -23.19 -4.13 12.45
CA GLU A 434 -21.81 -3.65 12.70
C GLU A 434 -21.37 -2.63 11.65
N ILE A 435 -21.68 -2.82 10.37
CA ILE A 435 -21.41 -1.84 9.32
C ILE A 435 -22.18 -0.54 9.59
N ARG A 436 -23.49 -0.64 9.87
CA ARG A 436 -24.34 0.51 10.19
C ARG A 436 -23.79 1.31 11.37
N GLU A 437 -23.48 0.64 12.48
CA GLU A 437 -22.99 1.26 13.70
C GLU A 437 -21.61 1.92 13.50
N ALA A 438 -20.70 1.24 12.81
CA ALA A 438 -19.38 1.79 12.51
C ALA A 438 -19.49 3.04 11.62
N VAL A 439 -20.30 3.00 10.55
CA VAL A 439 -20.54 4.17 9.70
C VAL A 439 -21.16 5.33 10.49
N SER A 440 -22.18 5.06 11.31
CA SER A 440 -22.82 6.07 12.16
C SER A 440 -21.85 6.73 13.14
N LYS A 441 -20.95 5.95 13.73
CA LYS A 441 -19.97 6.43 14.72
C LYS A 441 -18.85 7.24 14.09
N TYR A 442 -18.29 6.78 12.96
CA TYR A 442 -17.03 7.31 12.44
C TYR A 442 -17.19 8.22 11.22
N LEU A 443 -18.18 7.99 10.33
CA LEU A 443 -18.35 8.80 9.13
C LEU A 443 -19.38 9.93 9.32
N ASN A 444 -19.38 10.54 10.49
CA ASN A 444 -20.27 11.65 10.82
C ASN A 444 -19.78 12.99 10.22
N THR A 445 -20.69 13.97 10.16
CA THR A 445 -20.40 15.27 9.58
C THR A 445 -19.66 16.24 10.50
N GLU A 446 -19.55 15.93 11.78
CA GLU A 446 -18.99 16.86 12.79
C GLU A 446 -17.46 16.76 12.88
N ASN A 447 -16.92 15.54 12.66
CA ASN A 447 -15.49 15.27 12.77
C ASN A 447 -14.90 14.75 11.46
N ARG A 448 -14.91 15.61 10.44
CA ARG A 448 -14.30 15.36 9.14
C ARG A 448 -13.41 16.51 8.69
N ALA A 449 -12.42 16.17 7.88
CA ALA A 449 -11.64 17.14 7.10
C ALA A 449 -12.30 17.34 5.74
N GLN A 450 -12.57 18.57 5.34
CA GLN A 450 -13.16 18.92 4.04
C GLN A 450 -12.14 19.70 3.21
N LEU A 451 -11.71 19.15 2.10
CA LEU A 451 -10.83 19.81 1.15
C LEU A 451 -11.59 20.12 -0.13
N ASP A 452 -11.69 21.42 -0.43
CA ASP A 452 -12.14 21.90 -1.73
C ASP A 452 -10.93 22.18 -2.62
N VAL A 453 -10.96 21.66 -3.85
CA VAL A 453 -9.94 21.92 -4.86
C VAL A 453 -10.56 22.80 -5.93
N VAL A 454 -10.02 23.99 -6.11
CA VAL A 454 -10.50 24.94 -7.11
C VAL A 454 -9.46 25.11 -8.21
N PRO A 455 -9.88 25.17 -9.50
CA PRO A 455 -8.96 25.49 -10.59
C PRO A 455 -8.29 26.84 -10.37
N GLY A 456 -6.98 26.89 -10.56
CA GLY A 456 -6.26 28.16 -10.55
C GLY A 456 -6.70 29.08 -11.70
N LYS A 457 -6.55 30.39 -11.52
CA LYS A 457 -6.82 31.34 -12.61
C LYS A 457 -5.86 31.04 -13.77
N PRO A 458 -6.36 30.96 -15.01
CA PRO A 458 -5.47 30.88 -16.17
C PRO A 458 -4.50 32.08 -16.15
N LYS A 459 -3.21 31.80 -16.40
CA LYS A 459 -2.23 32.89 -16.60
C LYS A 459 -2.49 33.61 -17.93
#